data_8489f0b48ea5b871d33ccbef7f7ce044
#
_entry.id   8489f0b48ea5b871d33ccbef7f7ce044
#
_cell.length_a   1.000
_cell.length_b   1.000
_cell.length_c   1.000
_cell.angle_alpha   90.00
_cell.angle_beta   90.00
_cell.angle_gamma   90.00
#
_symmetry.space_group_name_H-M   'P 1'
#
loop_
_entity.id
_entity.type
_entity.pdbx_description
1 polymer ?
#
loop_
_entity_poly.entity_id
_entity_poly.type
_entity_poly.pdbx_seq_one_letter_code
_entity_poly.pdbx_strand_id
1 'polypeptide(L)'
;MFNRADYVSDKDWQKFLSFSKDLETPNIVVNLHTIKQNFIRLKDSFPYARIYYAIKANPGDPVLKMLSEMGSCFDIASRYELDKILKFNVSPDRLSYGNSVKKAKVIEYF
;
A
#
# COMPACT_ATOMS: atom_id res chain seq x y z
N MET A 1 -19.10 -20.38 3.28
CA MET A 1 -19.82 -19.30 2.57
C MET A 1 -19.24 -17.97 3.01
N PHE A 2 -18.93 -17.08 2.09
CA PHE A 2 -18.41 -15.75 2.40
C PHE A 2 -19.49 -14.95 3.18
N ASN A 3 -19.14 -14.46 4.37
CA ASN A 3 -20.01 -13.58 5.14
C ASN A 3 -19.34 -12.21 5.25
N ARG A 4 -19.96 -11.18 4.70
CA ARG A 4 -19.46 -9.79 4.73
C ARG A 4 -19.16 -9.31 6.16
N ALA A 5 -20.00 -9.68 7.13
CA ALA A 5 -19.87 -9.23 8.52
C ALA A 5 -18.55 -9.67 9.19
N ASP A 6 -17.91 -10.72 8.67
CA ASP A 6 -16.61 -11.17 9.17
C ASP A 6 -15.45 -10.23 8.78
N TYR A 7 -15.67 -9.34 7.80
CA TYR A 7 -14.64 -8.46 7.21
C TYR A 7 -14.96 -6.98 7.35
N VAL A 8 -16.25 -6.61 7.35
CA VAL A 8 -16.70 -5.22 7.33
C VAL A 8 -17.89 -5.06 8.26
N SER A 9 -17.79 -4.11 9.19
CA SER A 9 -18.91 -3.75 10.06
C SER A 9 -20.09 -3.19 9.24
N ASP A 10 -21.33 -3.32 9.75
CA ASP A 10 -22.51 -2.76 9.10
C ASP A 10 -22.38 -1.24 8.91
N LYS A 11 -21.82 -0.55 9.90
CA LYS A 11 -21.57 0.89 9.84
C LYS A 11 -20.63 1.28 8.70
N ASP A 12 -19.53 0.54 8.53
CA ASP A 12 -18.59 0.84 7.44
C ASP A 12 -19.16 0.42 6.09
N TRP A 13 -19.92 -0.67 6.04
CA TRP A 13 -20.63 -1.09 4.83
C TRP A 13 -21.59 0.00 4.33
N GLN A 14 -22.38 0.61 5.21
CA GLN A 14 -23.26 1.72 4.83
C GLN A 14 -22.49 2.92 4.32
N LYS A 15 -21.32 3.24 4.91
CA LYS A 15 -20.45 4.30 4.38
C LYS A 15 -19.95 3.98 2.96
N PHE A 16 -19.54 2.73 2.72
CA PHE A 16 -19.06 2.32 1.39
C PHE A 16 -20.16 2.40 0.35
N LEU A 17 -21.37 1.95 0.68
CA LEU A 17 -22.52 2.06 -0.20
C LEU A 17 -22.85 3.53 -0.51
N SER A 18 -22.87 4.38 0.51
CA SER A 18 -23.13 5.83 0.34
C SER A 18 -22.07 6.49 -0.52
N PHE A 19 -20.78 6.17 -0.30
CA PHE A 19 -19.67 6.71 -1.07
C PHE A 19 -19.70 6.26 -2.54
N SER A 20 -20.04 5.00 -2.81
CA SER A 20 -20.03 4.43 -4.16
C SER A 20 -21.32 4.67 -4.96
N LYS A 21 -22.37 5.20 -4.34
CA LYS A 21 -23.69 5.32 -4.93
C LYS A 21 -23.73 6.04 -6.28
N ASP A 22 -22.94 7.10 -6.40
CA ASP A 22 -22.93 7.98 -7.58
C ASP A 22 -21.67 7.75 -8.46
N LEU A 23 -20.89 6.69 -8.17
CA LEU A 23 -19.72 6.32 -8.96
C LEU A 23 -20.12 5.36 -10.08
N GLU A 24 -19.43 5.50 -11.22
CA GLU A 24 -19.55 4.52 -12.30
C GLU A 24 -19.07 3.13 -11.85
N THR A 25 -19.75 2.08 -12.33
CA THR A 25 -19.38 0.70 -12.05
C THR A 25 -18.66 0.08 -13.26
N PRO A 26 -17.68 -0.83 -13.02
CA PRO A 26 -17.22 -1.32 -11.70
C PRO A 26 -16.31 -0.33 -10.96
N ASN A 27 -16.40 -0.28 -9.63
CA ASN A 27 -15.49 0.51 -8.80
C ASN A 27 -14.94 -0.32 -7.63
N ILE A 28 -13.80 0.13 -7.07
CA ILE A 28 -13.18 -0.48 -5.89
C ILE A 28 -13.05 0.60 -4.82
N VAL A 29 -13.61 0.32 -3.64
CA VAL A 29 -13.48 1.20 -2.47
C VAL A 29 -12.27 0.75 -1.64
N VAL A 30 -11.31 1.65 -1.46
CA VAL A 30 -10.12 1.42 -0.63
C VAL A 30 -10.29 2.13 0.71
N ASN A 31 -10.31 1.37 1.79
CA ASN A 31 -10.41 1.92 3.15
C ASN A 31 -9.02 2.14 3.74
N LEU A 32 -8.55 3.39 3.73
CA LEU A 32 -7.24 3.77 4.27
C LEU A 32 -7.13 3.50 5.78
N HIS A 33 -8.23 3.63 6.54
CA HIS A 33 -8.22 3.33 7.97
C HIS A 33 -7.88 1.85 8.22
N THR A 34 -8.48 0.94 7.46
CA THR A 34 -8.19 -0.50 7.56
C THR A 34 -6.72 -0.80 7.21
N ILE A 35 -6.18 -0.19 6.17
CA ILE A 35 -4.77 -0.34 5.80
C ILE A 35 -3.86 0.14 6.94
N LYS A 36 -4.15 1.31 7.50
CA LYS A 36 -3.43 1.86 8.64
C LYS A 36 -3.42 0.90 9.83
N GLN A 37 -4.58 0.38 10.22
CA GLN A 37 -4.70 -0.54 11.35
C GLN A 37 -3.94 -1.86 11.10
N ASN A 38 -4.01 -2.38 9.88
CA ASN A 38 -3.28 -3.60 9.52
C ASN A 38 -1.75 -3.38 9.58
N PHE A 39 -1.26 -2.23 9.13
CA PHE A 39 0.16 -1.88 9.23
C PHE A 39 0.62 -1.78 10.69
N ILE A 40 -0.16 -1.11 11.55
CA ILE A 40 0.15 -0.99 12.99
C ILE A 40 0.19 -2.38 13.63
N ARG A 41 -0.83 -3.20 13.42
CA ARG A 41 -0.90 -4.56 13.98
C ARG A 41 0.29 -5.42 13.55
N LEU A 42 0.68 -5.33 12.26
CA LEU A 42 1.84 -6.06 11.76
C LEU A 42 3.13 -5.58 12.43
N LYS A 43 3.31 -4.26 12.53
CA LYS A 43 4.47 -3.66 13.18
C LYS A 43 4.59 -4.04 14.66
N ASP A 44 3.48 -4.04 15.38
CA ASP A 44 3.44 -4.41 16.79
C ASP A 44 3.70 -5.90 17.00
N SER A 45 3.23 -6.75 16.06
CA SER A 45 3.50 -8.19 16.10
C SER A 45 4.95 -8.55 15.79
N PHE A 46 5.64 -7.69 15.04
CA PHE A 46 7.04 -7.90 14.64
C PHE A 46 7.89 -6.66 14.92
N PRO A 47 8.12 -6.30 16.21
CA PRO A 47 8.74 -5.01 16.58
C PRO A 47 10.18 -4.85 16.12
N TYR A 48 10.88 -5.96 15.85
CA TYR A 48 12.28 -5.98 15.37
C TYR A 48 12.39 -6.07 13.85
N ALA A 49 11.27 -6.25 13.13
CA ALA A 49 11.28 -6.39 11.69
C ALA A 49 11.10 -5.05 10.98
N ARG A 50 11.78 -4.88 9.85
CA ARG A 50 11.45 -3.84 8.88
C ARG A 50 10.33 -4.35 7.96
N ILE A 51 9.24 -3.61 7.87
CA ILE A 51 8.13 -3.98 7.00
C ILE A 51 8.32 -3.33 5.64
N TYR A 52 8.42 -4.15 4.61
CA TYR A 52 8.52 -3.71 3.22
C TYR A 52 7.17 -3.90 2.53
N TYR A 53 6.52 -2.79 2.22
CA TYR A 53 5.27 -2.81 1.46
C TYR A 53 5.57 -2.98 -0.04
N ALA A 54 5.03 -4.02 -0.65
CA ALA A 54 5.15 -4.25 -2.10
C ALA A 54 4.21 -3.28 -2.85
N ILE A 55 4.80 -2.31 -3.56
CA ILE A 55 4.04 -1.25 -4.25
C ILE A 55 3.04 -1.80 -5.25
N LYS A 56 3.39 -2.89 -5.93
CA LYS A 56 2.51 -3.58 -6.89
C LYS A 56 1.16 -4.04 -6.32
N ALA A 57 1.06 -4.22 -5.00
CA ALA A 57 -0.19 -4.67 -4.36
C ALA A 57 -1.28 -3.60 -4.43
N ASN A 58 -0.94 -2.33 -4.16
CA ASN A 58 -1.79 -1.18 -4.42
C ASN A 58 -0.90 0.07 -4.58
N PRO A 59 -0.66 0.53 -5.82
CA PRO A 59 0.18 1.68 -6.10
C PRO A 59 -0.53 3.03 -5.97
N GLY A 60 -1.71 3.09 -5.34
CA GLY A 60 -2.47 4.31 -5.15
C GLY A 60 -1.73 5.34 -4.30
N ASP A 61 -1.63 6.58 -4.78
CA ASP A 61 -0.89 7.65 -4.10
C ASP A 61 -1.34 7.87 -2.64
N PRO A 62 -2.65 7.82 -2.30
CA PRO A 62 -3.07 7.95 -0.90
C PRO A 62 -2.55 6.82 0.01
N VAL A 63 -2.44 5.60 -0.51
CA VAL A 63 -1.89 4.45 0.24
C VAL A 63 -0.40 4.63 0.47
N LEU A 64 0.35 4.94 -0.60
CA LEU A 64 1.80 5.11 -0.54
C LEU A 64 2.19 6.27 0.37
N LYS A 65 1.50 7.41 0.26
CA LYS A 65 1.70 8.58 1.11
C LYS A 65 1.51 8.21 2.59
N MET A 66 0.37 7.64 2.93
CA MET A 66 0.07 7.25 4.30
C MET A 66 1.10 6.28 4.87
N LEU A 67 1.46 5.22 4.13
CA LEU A 67 2.46 4.25 4.58
C LEU A 67 3.86 4.86 4.70
N SER A 68 4.23 5.80 3.83
CA SER A 68 5.51 6.51 3.92
C SER A 68 5.60 7.35 5.19
N GLU A 69 4.53 8.07 5.54
CA GLU A 69 4.41 8.87 6.76
C GLU A 69 4.42 8.00 8.03
N MET A 70 3.94 6.75 7.94
CA MET A 70 3.97 5.77 9.03
C MET A 70 5.31 5.06 9.19
N GLY A 71 6.29 5.35 8.34
CA GLY A 71 7.64 4.76 8.42
C GLY A 71 7.78 3.39 7.76
N SER A 72 6.87 2.99 6.86
CA SER A 72 7.03 1.77 6.06
C SER A 72 8.27 1.85 5.18
N CYS A 73 8.94 0.71 4.97
CA CYS A 73 9.83 0.50 3.84
C CYS A 73 9.02 0.03 2.62
N PHE A 74 9.63 0.03 1.44
CA PHE A 74 8.93 -0.32 0.20
C PHE A 74 9.75 -1.29 -0.63
N ASP A 75 9.07 -2.33 -1.14
CA ASP A 75 9.61 -3.25 -2.12
C ASP A 75 9.14 -2.81 -3.52
N ILE A 76 10.11 -2.57 -4.39
CA ILE A 76 9.94 -1.98 -5.72
C ILE A 76 10.30 -3.04 -6.76
N ALA A 77 9.51 -3.18 -7.79
CA ALA A 77 9.75 -4.13 -8.88
C ALA A 77 10.03 -3.45 -10.25
N SER A 78 9.89 -2.12 -10.33
CA SER A 78 10.05 -1.38 -11.58
C SER A 78 10.48 0.06 -11.35
N ARG A 79 11.05 0.69 -12.40
CA ARG A 79 11.36 2.12 -12.40
C ARG A 79 10.12 2.98 -12.15
N TYR A 80 8.98 2.61 -12.72
CA TYR A 80 7.72 3.32 -12.50
C TYR A 80 7.34 3.38 -11.02
N GLU A 81 7.50 2.27 -10.29
CA GLU A 81 7.24 2.22 -8.86
C GLU A 81 8.25 3.06 -8.07
N LEU A 82 9.53 3.07 -8.48
CA LEU A 82 10.54 3.94 -7.89
C LEU A 82 10.16 5.42 -8.07
N ASP A 83 9.91 5.86 -9.30
CA ASP A 83 9.52 7.24 -9.59
C ASP A 83 8.27 7.65 -8.79
N LYS A 84 7.37 6.71 -8.56
CA LYS A 84 6.15 6.94 -7.81
C LYS A 84 6.41 7.14 -6.32
N ILE A 85 7.25 6.31 -5.70
CA ILE A 85 7.51 6.41 -4.26
C ILE A 85 8.44 7.59 -3.90
N LEU A 86 9.34 7.98 -4.78
CA LEU A 86 10.22 9.12 -4.57
C LEU A 86 9.45 10.44 -4.41
N LYS A 87 8.23 10.56 -4.95
CA LYS A 87 7.35 11.73 -4.76
C LYS A 87 7.01 11.98 -3.29
N PHE A 88 7.11 10.97 -2.44
CA PHE A 88 6.80 11.05 -1.02
C PHE A 88 8.05 11.20 -0.14
N ASN A 89 9.20 11.58 -0.73
CA ASN A 89 10.47 11.81 -0.03
C ASN A 89 10.93 10.63 0.84
N VAL A 90 10.69 9.41 0.35
CA VAL A 90 11.16 8.19 1.02
C VAL A 90 12.67 8.06 0.80
N SER A 91 13.42 7.90 1.90
CA SER A 91 14.87 7.76 1.83
C SER A 91 15.29 6.41 1.21
N PRO A 92 16.42 6.35 0.49
CA PRO A 92 16.88 5.14 -0.21
C PRO A 92 17.06 3.92 0.69
N ASP A 93 17.44 4.10 1.95
CA ASP A 93 17.61 3.02 2.94
C ASP A 93 16.29 2.31 3.31
N ARG A 94 15.15 2.91 2.93
CA ARG A 94 13.81 2.33 3.08
C ARG A 94 13.29 1.66 1.81
N LEU A 95 14.11 1.57 0.76
CA LEU A 95 13.75 0.99 -0.53
C LEU A 95 14.48 -0.33 -0.74
N SER A 96 13.79 -1.32 -1.31
CA SER A 96 14.33 -2.59 -1.76
C SER A 96 13.90 -2.84 -3.20
N TYR A 97 14.82 -3.29 -4.04
CA TYR A 97 14.49 -3.71 -5.41
C TYR A 97 14.33 -5.22 -5.47
N GLY A 98 13.10 -5.70 -5.28
CA GLY A 98 12.76 -7.12 -5.15
C GLY A 98 12.58 -7.90 -6.45
N ASN A 99 12.79 -7.30 -7.63
CA ASN A 99 12.64 -8.01 -8.89
C ASN A 99 13.80 -9.00 -9.12
N SER A 100 13.50 -10.25 -9.46
CA SER A 100 14.49 -11.28 -9.76
C SER A 100 15.26 -11.02 -11.06
N VAL A 101 14.61 -10.39 -12.06
CA VAL A 101 15.23 -10.01 -13.33
C VAL A 101 15.52 -8.51 -13.31
N LYS A 102 16.80 -8.16 -13.21
CA LYS A 102 17.26 -6.76 -13.14
C LYS A 102 18.04 -6.42 -14.41
N LYS A 103 17.52 -5.45 -15.18
CA LYS A 103 18.26 -4.90 -16.32
C LYS A 103 19.33 -3.92 -15.80
N ALA A 104 20.56 -3.96 -16.35
CA ALA A 104 21.65 -3.09 -15.94
C ALA A 104 21.25 -1.60 -15.89
N LYS A 105 20.62 -1.09 -16.94
CA LYS A 105 20.10 0.29 -16.98
C LYS A 105 19.12 0.66 -15.88
N VAL A 106 18.41 -0.32 -15.30
CA VAL A 106 17.50 -0.06 -14.20
C VAL A 106 18.25 -0.04 -12.87
N ILE A 107 19.29 -0.88 -12.75
CA ILE A 107 20.18 -0.86 -11.56
C ILE A 107 20.93 0.47 -11.45
N GLU A 108 21.42 1.00 -12.57
CA GLU A 108 22.10 2.29 -12.61
C GLU A 108 21.18 3.48 -12.23
N TYR A 109 19.88 3.30 -12.36
CA TYR A 109 18.88 4.32 -12.02
C TYR A 109 18.53 4.33 -10.53
N PHE A 110 18.68 3.18 -9.85
CA PHE A 110 18.43 3.02 -8.41
C PHE A 110 19.61 3.52 -7.55
#